data_a59c087c2e51848cc2a1e5da6bfe4c27
#
_entry.id   a59c087c2e51848cc2a1e5da6bfe4c27
#
_cell.length_a   1.000
_cell.length_b   1.000
_cell.length_c   1.000
_cell.angle_alpha   90.00
_cell.angle_beta   90.00
_cell.angle_gamma   90.00
#
_symmetry.space_group_name_H-M   'P 1'
#
loop_
_entity.id
_entity.type
_entity.pdbx_description
1 polymer ?
#
loop_
_entity_poly.entity_id
_entity_poly.type
_entity_poly.pdbx_seq_one_letter_code
_entity_poly.pdbx_strand_id
1 'polypeptide(L)' 'MARFYITTGSITYAIKGRDVLRNKGYKVWIERKSQGLSSGGCGYNIVLNGDISQAKRELNDAGVKILGVNEG' A
#
# COMPACT_ATOMS: atom_id res chain seq x y z
N MET A 1 0.56 15.79 8.38
CA MET A 1 0.90 14.74 7.46
C MET A 1 -0.15 13.68 7.46
N ALA A 2 -0.56 13.30 6.30
CA ALA A 2 -1.63 12.33 6.18
C ALA A 2 -1.07 10.93 6.08
N ARG A 3 -1.73 10.01 6.72
CA ARG A 3 -1.39 8.60 6.63
C ARG A 3 -2.38 7.94 5.69
N PHE A 4 -1.86 7.17 4.76
CA PHE A 4 -2.70 6.48 3.79
C PHE A 4 -2.44 4.99 3.85
N TYR A 5 -3.49 4.24 3.57
CA TYR A 5 -3.43 2.78 3.54
C TYR A 5 -3.75 2.32 2.13
N ILE A 6 -2.81 1.69 1.48
CA ILE A 6 -2.99 1.18 0.13
C ILE A 6 -3.17 -0.32 0.23
N THR A 7 -4.32 -0.80 -0.18
CA THR A 7 -4.62 -2.22 -0.08
C THR A 7 -4.16 -2.95 -1.33
N THR A 8 -3.41 -4.00 -1.13
CA THR A 8 -2.98 -4.86 -2.24
C THR A 8 -3.53 -6.27 -2.01
N GLY A 9 -3.59 -7.02 -3.09
CA GLY A 9 -4.17 -8.36 -3.03
C GLY A 9 -3.18 -9.45 -2.66
N SER A 10 -1.91 -9.16 -2.59
CA SER A 10 -0.93 -10.16 -2.26
C SER A 10 0.26 -9.54 -1.56
N ILE A 11 0.95 -10.37 -0.80
CA ILE A 11 2.15 -9.92 -0.10
C ILE A 11 3.24 -9.52 -1.09
N THR A 12 3.29 -10.17 -2.23
CA THR A 12 4.28 -9.87 -3.25
C THR A 12 4.13 -8.43 -3.74
N TYR A 13 2.91 -8.03 -4.03
CA TYR A 13 2.66 -6.66 -4.44
C TYR A 13 2.91 -5.68 -3.30
N ALA A 14 2.58 -6.08 -2.07
CA ALA A 14 2.81 -5.21 -0.92
C ALA A 14 4.30 -4.94 -0.73
N ILE A 15 5.10 -5.97 -0.82
CA ILE A 15 6.55 -5.83 -0.66
C ILE A 15 7.13 -4.99 -1.78
N LYS A 16 6.71 -5.26 -3.00
CA LYS A 16 7.20 -4.52 -4.14
C LYS A 16 6.84 -3.05 -4.03
N GLY A 17 5.60 -2.77 -3.66
CA GLY A 17 5.15 -1.40 -3.51
C GLY A 17 5.89 -0.67 -2.39
N ARG A 18 6.08 -1.35 -1.27
CA ARG A 18 6.83 -0.78 -0.17
C ARG A 18 8.23 -0.41 -0.61
N ASP A 19 8.89 -1.30 -1.34
CA ASP A 19 10.26 -1.05 -1.77
C ASP A 19 10.34 0.10 -2.75
N VAL A 20 9.39 0.18 -3.67
CA VAL A 20 9.34 1.29 -4.62
C VAL A 20 9.22 2.62 -3.90
N LEU A 21 8.29 2.71 -2.96
CA LEU A 21 8.08 3.95 -2.25
C LEU A 21 9.23 4.28 -1.33
N ARG A 22 9.81 3.28 -0.71
CA ARG A 22 10.94 3.49 0.17
C ARG A 22 12.12 4.05 -0.59
N ASN A 23 12.34 3.58 -1.80
CA ASN A 23 13.40 4.10 -2.64
C ASN A 23 13.18 5.54 -3.07
N LYS A 24 11.93 5.99 -3.01
CA LYS A 24 11.60 7.36 -3.33
C LYS A 24 11.63 8.29 -2.12
N GLY A 25 11.98 7.75 -0.96
CA GLY A 25 12.07 8.56 0.23
C GLY A 25 10.84 8.61 1.11
N TYR A 26 9.84 7.80 0.80
CA TYR A 26 8.64 7.76 1.64
C TYR A 26 8.89 6.90 2.87
N LYS A 27 8.22 7.26 3.94
CA LYS A 27 8.18 6.38 5.11
C LYS A 27 7.02 5.43 4.92
N VAL A 28 7.34 4.18 4.68
CA VAL A 28 6.33 3.18 4.39
C VAL A 28 6.60 1.91 5.17
N TRP A 29 5.51 1.19 5.45
CA TRP A 29 5.63 -0.15 6.03
C TRP A 29 4.41 -0.94 5.63
N ILE A 30 4.42 -2.24 5.89
CA ILE A 30 3.32 -3.12 5.55
C ILE A 30 2.59 -3.50 6.82
N GLU A 31 1.26 -3.41 6.78
CA GLU A 31 0.41 -3.92 7.83
C GLU A 31 -0.47 -5.00 7.26
N ARG A 32 -0.57 -6.08 7.99
CA ARG A 32 -1.43 -7.16 7.59
C ARG A 32 -2.85 -6.83 8.04
N LYS A 33 -3.75 -6.85 7.08
CA LYS A 33 -5.12 -6.60 7.40
C LYS A 33 -5.76 -7.90 7.79
N SER A 34 -5.99 -8.10 9.06
CA SER A 34 -6.51 -9.34 9.52
C SER A 34 -7.90 -9.23 10.07
N GLN A 35 -8.50 -8.03 10.08
CA GLN A 35 -9.61 -7.88 10.88
C GLN A 35 -10.90 -8.01 10.19
N GLY A 36 -11.70 -8.90 10.66
CA GLY A 36 -13.10 -8.96 10.33
C GLY A 36 -13.47 -8.97 8.90
N LEU A 37 -12.63 -9.40 8.07
CA LEU A 37 -12.96 -9.39 6.72
C LEU A 37 -13.61 -10.63 6.35
N SER A 38 -14.83 -10.50 6.18
CA SER A 38 -15.62 -11.62 5.82
C SER A 38 -15.30 -12.11 4.45
N SER A 39 -14.72 -11.33 3.65
CA SER A 39 -14.54 -11.76 2.29
C SER A 39 -13.37 -12.67 2.10
N GLY A 40 -12.79 -13.12 3.15
CA GLY A 40 -11.74 -14.08 3.04
C GLY A 40 -10.54 -13.65 2.28
N GLY A 41 -10.43 -12.42 2.03
CA GLY A 41 -9.30 -11.95 1.32
C GLY A 41 -8.13 -11.81 2.25
N CYS A 42 -7.01 -12.28 1.87
CA CYS A 42 -5.80 -11.95 2.57
C CYS A 42 -5.35 -10.63 2.03
N GLY A 43 -5.63 -9.59 2.71
CA GLY A 43 -5.22 -8.28 2.27
C GLY A 43 -4.01 -7.79 3.02
N TYR A 44 -3.17 -7.07 2.33
CA TYR A 44 -2.04 -6.42 2.96
C TYR A 44 -2.14 -4.95 2.63
N ASN A 45 -1.91 -4.11 3.63
CA ASN A 45 -1.92 -2.67 3.43
C ASN A 45 -0.50 -2.15 3.44
N ILE A 46 -0.20 -1.30 2.48
CA ILE A 46 1.01 -0.51 2.53
C ILE A 46 0.63 0.80 3.21
N VAL A 47 1.25 1.08 4.33
CA VAL A 47 0.96 2.30 5.07
C VAL A 47 2.05 3.30 4.76
N LEU A 48 1.65 4.49 4.39
CA LEU A 48 2.63 5.53 4.08
C LEU A 48 2.19 6.89 4.59
N ASN A 49 3.17 7.73 4.84
CA ASN A 49 2.92 9.14 5.13
C ASN A 49 3.45 9.95 3.98
N GLY A 50 2.63 10.83 3.45
CA GLY A 50 3.06 11.69 2.37
C GLY A 50 2.00 11.88 1.30
N ASP A 51 2.46 12.16 0.10
CA ASP A 51 1.58 12.46 -1.02
C ASP A 51 1.06 11.18 -1.64
N ILE A 52 -0.22 10.90 -1.42
CA ILE A 52 -0.83 9.68 -1.95
C ILE A 52 -0.90 9.70 -3.47
N SER A 53 -1.11 10.85 -4.07
CA SER A 53 -1.20 10.93 -5.53
C SER A 53 0.10 10.51 -6.18
N GLN A 54 1.20 11.00 -5.64
CA GLN A 54 2.51 10.64 -6.13
C GLN A 54 2.79 9.15 -5.88
N ALA A 55 2.44 8.68 -4.70
CA ALA A 55 2.67 7.30 -4.33
C ALA A 55 1.90 6.35 -5.24
N LYS A 56 0.65 6.66 -5.52
CA LYS A 56 -0.16 5.84 -6.43
C LYS A 56 0.48 5.76 -7.81
N ARG A 57 0.97 6.88 -8.28
CA ARG A 57 1.61 6.92 -9.59
C ARG A 57 2.87 6.05 -9.62
N GLU A 58 3.67 6.14 -8.56
CA GLU A 58 4.88 5.34 -8.49
C GLU A 58 4.56 3.85 -8.47
N LEU A 59 3.54 3.47 -7.74
CA LEU A 59 3.14 2.08 -7.66
C LEU A 59 2.60 1.59 -9.00
N ASN A 60 1.81 2.40 -9.65
CA ASN A 60 1.26 2.04 -10.94
C ASN A 60 2.37 1.87 -11.97
N ASP A 61 3.36 2.74 -11.95
CA ASP A 61 4.48 2.65 -12.87
C ASP A 61 5.32 1.40 -12.61
N ALA A 62 5.36 0.94 -11.39
CA ALA A 62 6.10 -0.25 -11.03
C ALA A 62 5.32 -1.54 -11.28
N GLY A 63 4.09 -1.42 -11.73
CA GLY A 63 3.27 -2.60 -11.99
C GLY A 63 2.61 -3.18 -10.76
N VAL A 64 2.50 -2.41 -9.70
CA VAL A 64 1.85 -2.87 -8.48
C VAL A 64 0.35 -2.60 -8.58
N LYS A 65 -0.43 -3.66 -8.47
CA LYS A 65 -1.86 -3.54 -8.56
C LYS A 65 -2.43 -3.09 -7.22
N ILE A 66 -3.14 -1.98 -7.24
CA ILE A 66 -3.76 -1.42 -6.05
C ILE A 66 -5.25 -1.75 -6.07
N LEU A 67 -5.73 -2.33 -4.98
CA LEU A 67 -7.14 -2.65 -4.85
C LEU A 67 -7.94 -1.50 -4.26
N GLY A 68 -7.33 -0.73 -3.40
CA GLY A 68 -8.02 0.39 -2.80
C GLY A 68 -7.08 1.26 -2.00
N VAL A 69 -7.54 2.46 -1.70
CA VAL A 69 -6.77 3.41 -0.91
C VAL A 69 -7.69 4.02 0.12
N ASN A 70 -7.23 4.06 1.37
CA ASN A 70 -7.97 4.70 2.45
C ASN A 70 -7.07 5.68 3.16
N GLU A 71 -7.67 6.75 3.63
CA GLU A 71 -6.95 7.71 4.44
C GLU A 71 -7.19 7.39 5.90
N GLY A 72 -6.13 7.31 6.64
CA GLY A 72 -6.23 6.98 8.06
C GLY A 72 -6.16 8.15 9.00
#